data_d0b7b58171014e19742d5812f23557dd
#
_entry.id   d0b7b58171014e19742d5812f23557dd
#
_cell.length_a   1.000
_cell.length_b   1.000
_cell.length_c   1.000
_cell.angle_alpha   90.00
_cell.angle_beta   90.00
_cell.angle_gamma   90.00
#
_symmetry.space_group_name_H-M   'P 1'
#
loop_
_entity.id
_entity.type
_entity.pdbx_description
1 polymer ?
#
loop_
_entity_poly.entity_id
_entity_poly.type
_entity_poly.pdbx_seq_one_letter_code
_entity_poly.pdbx_strand_id
1 'polypeptide(L)'
;MTTDGRIAVPADLDAVTDIGDEDHSDIDPAAIDRIWESVRYWYRAGMHPAIQVCLRRNGKVVLNRAIGHGWGNGPDDAPDAEKINVTTQTPFCVYSAAKAITTTVVHMLVERGHF
;
A
#
# COMPACT_ATOMS: atom_id res chain seq x y z
N MET A 1 -22.14 8.46 -2.46
CA MET A 1 -22.05 8.32 -1.01
C MET A 1 -22.61 6.96 -0.62
N THR A 2 -21.76 6.04 -0.19
CA THR A 2 -22.22 4.76 0.34
C THR A 2 -22.74 4.99 1.76
N THR A 3 -23.95 4.55 2.06
CA THR A 3 -24.63 4.81 3.36
C THR A 3 -24.01 4.07 4.53
N ASP A 4 -22.97 3.25 4.32
CA ASP A 4 -22.32 2.42 5.32
C ASP A 4 -20.83 2.77 5.56
N GLY A 5 -20.36 3.90 5.01
CA GLY A 5 -18.97 4.37 5.17
C GLY A 5 -17.94 3.57 4.39
N ARG A 6 -18.37 2.77 3.39
CA ARG A 6 -17.46 1.99 2.54
C ARG A 6 -17.19 2.70 1.22
N ILE A 7 -16.07 2.36 0.61
CA ILE A 7 -15.71 2.81 -0.74
C ILE A 7 -16.50 2.03 -1.82
N ALA A 8 -16.55 2.58 -3.03
CA ALA A 8 -16.97 1.82 -4.21
C ALA A 8 -15.81 0.92 -4.68
N VAL A 9 -15.94 -0.38 -4.48
CA VAL A 9 -14.93 -1.35 -4.93
C VAL A 9 -15.11 -1.63 -6.41
N PRO A 10 -14.07 -1.41 -7.27
CA PRO A 10 -14.16 -1.75 -8.69
C PRO A 10 -14.37 -3.25 -8.91
N ALA A 11 -15.12 -3.61 -9.95
CA ALA A 11 -15.32 -5.01 -10.34
C ALA A 11 -14.02 -5.64 -10.84
N ASP A 12 -13.23 -4.88 -11.60
CA ASP A 12 -11.91 -5.28 -12.08
C ASP A 12 -10.83 -4.68 -11.15
N LEU A 13 -10.23 -5.51 -10.32
CA LEU A 13 -9.17 -5.10 -9.40
C LEU A 13 -7.83 -4.91 -10.10
N ASP A 14 -7.61 -5.53 -11.25
CA ASP A 14 -6.35 -5.39 -11.98
C ASP A 14 -6.26 -3.99 -12.60
N ALA A 15 -7.38 -3.40 -13.00
CA ALA A 15 -7.45 -2.02 -13.49
C ALA A 15 -7.02 -0.95 -12.46
N VAL A 16 -7.03 -1.29 -11.18
CA VAL A 16 -6.63 -0.40 -10.08
C VAL A 16 -5.44 -0.95 -9.28
N THR A 17 -4.69 -1.87 -9.87
CA THR A 17 -3.47 -2.45 -9.29
C THR A 17 -2.24 -1.88 -10.00
N ASP A 18 -1.25 -1.48 -9.21
CA ASP A 18 0.09 -1.11 -9.68
C ASP A 18 1.11 -2.09 -9.11
N ILE A 19 2.02 -2.57 -9.98
CA ILE A 19 3.08 -3.50 -9.62
C ILE A 19 4.42 -2.83 -9.94
N GLY A 20 5.22 -2.61 -8.90
CA GLY A 20 6.59 -2.11 -9.02
C GLY A 20 7.60 -3.22 -9.26
N ASP A 21 8.88 -2.87 -9.13
CA ASP A 21 9.96 -3.84 -9.30
C ASP A 21 9.97 -4.88 -8.17
N GLU A 22 10.02 -6.16 -8.56
CA GLU A 22 10.06 -7.32 -7.66
C GLU A 22 11.16 -8.30 -8.09
N ASP A 23 11.90 -8.87 -7.13
CA ASP A 23 12.90 -9.93 -7.34
C ASP A 23 12.46 -11.22 -6.63
N HIS A 24 12.03 -12.20 -7.40
CA HIS A 24 11.57 -13.50 -6.91
C HIS A 24 12.63 -14.60 -7.00
N SER A 25 13.91 -14.25 -7.20
CA SER A 25 14.98 -15.23 -7.46
C SER A 25 15.25 -16.20 -6.28
N ASP A 26 14.83 -15.83 -5.07
CA ASP A 26 15.02 -16.65 -3.85
C ASP A 26 13.71 -16.94 -3.10
N ILE A 27 12.57 -16.77 -3.75
CA ILE A 27 11.25 -17.02 -3.18
C ILE A 27 10.32 -17.68 -4.22
N ASP A 28 9.44 -18.56 -3.75
CA ASP A 28 8.39 -19.13 -4.59
C ASP A 28 7.39 -18.03 -5.01
N PRO A 29 7.25 -17.73 -6.31
CA PRO A 29 6.28 -16.74 -6.79
C PRO A 29 4.85 -17.03 -6.33
N ALA A 30 4.46 -18.31 -6.22
CA ALA A 30 3.13 -18.69 -5.73
C ALA A 30 2.91 -18.27 -4.27
N ALA A 31 3.97 -18.14 -3.47
CA ALA A 31 3.85 -17.60 -2.11
C ALA A 31 3.52 -16.10 -2.14
N ILE A 32 4.14 -15.35 -3.06
CA ILE A 32 3.86 -13.93 -3.27
C ILE A 32 2.41 -13.74 -3.75
N ASP A 33 1.95 -14.56 -4.68
CA ASP A 33 0.57 -14.48 -5.19
C ASP A 33 -0.46 -14.75 -4.08
N ARG A 34 -0.19 -15.73 -3.17
CA ARG A 34 -1.07 -15.97 -2.02
C ARG A 34 -1.13 -14.78 -1.05
N ILE A 35 0.01 -14.13 -0.80
CA ILE A 35 0.05 -12.90 0.02
C ILE A 35 -0.76 -11.80 -0.66
N TRP A 36 -0.56 -11.61 -1.97
CA TRP A 36 -1.27 -10.59 -2.73
C TRP A 36 -2.78 -10.83 -2.77
N GLU A 37 -3.24 -12.07 -2.94
CA GLU A 37 -4.67 -12.39 -2.86
C GLU A 37 -5.26 -12.08 -1.47
N SER A 38 -4.50 -12.20 -0.40
CA SER A 38 -4.94 -11.75 0.93
C SER A 38 -5.15 -10.24 0.99
N VAL A 39 -4.27 -9.46 0.35
CA VAL A 39 -4.41 -8.00 0.25
C VAL A 39 -5.65 -7.64 -0.59
N ARG A 40 -5.86 -8.31 -1.72
CA ARG A 40 -7.05 -8.14 -2.57
C ARG A 40 -8.34 -8.46 -1.81
N TYR A 41 -8.32 -9.50 -0.99
CA TYR A 41 -9.46 -9.85 -0.12
C TYR A 41 -9.79 -8.71 0.85
N TRP A 42 -8.77 -8.13 1.51
CA TRP A 42 -8.96 -6.98 2.39
C TRP A 42 -9.50 -5.75 1.66
N TYR A 43 -8.99 -5.48 0.46
CA TYR A 43 -9.48 -4.37 -0.36
C TYR A 43 -10.96 -4.55 -0.76
N ARG A 44 -11.37 -5.79 -1.11
CA ARG A 44 -12.77 -6.12 -1.42
C ARG A 44 -13.74 -5.84 -0.26
N ALA A 45 -13.28 -5.80 0.97
CA ALA A 45 -14.11 -5.41 2.12
C ALA A 45 -14.60 -3.96 2.06
N GLY A 46 -13.99 -3.12 1.20
CA GLY A 46 -14.42 -1.74 0.98
C GLY A 46 -14.08 -0.76 2.11
N MET A 47 -13.23 -1.17 3.05
CA MET A 47 -12.86 -0.37 4.22
C MET A 47 -11.70 0.61 3.94
N HIS A 48 -10.96 0.38 2.86
CA HIS A 48 -9.76 1.14 2.54
C HIS A 48 -9.80 1.62 1.08
N PRO A 49 -9.68 2.93 0.80
CA PRO A 49 -9.66 3.44 -0.57
C PRO A 49 -8.42 3.00 -1.35
N ALA A 50 -7.31 2.76 -0.65
CA ALA A 50 -6.08 2.25 -1.21
C ALA A 50 -5.30 1.41 -0.19
N ILE A 51 -4.53 0.44 -0.69
CA ILE A 51 -3.56 -0.34 0.09
C ILE A 51 -2.24 -0.38 -0.69
N GLN A 52 -1.13 -0.16 0.01
CA GLN A 52 0.22 -0.26 -0.56
C GLN A 52 1.05 -1.20 0.31
N VAL A 53 1.74 -2.14 -0.32
CA VAL A 53 2.53 -3.16 0.39
C VAL A 53 3.90 -3.29 -0.27
N CYS A 54 4.95 -3.24 0.55
CA CYS A 54 6.30 -3.57 0.16
C CYS A 54 6.89 -4.58 1.16
N LEU A 55 7.28 -5.75 0.67
CA LEU A 55 7.96 -6.77 1.47
C LEU A 55 9.39 -6.96 0.98
N ARG A 56 10.30 -7.12 1.93
CA ARG A 56 11.70 -7.41 1.67
C ARG A 56 12.11 -8.74 2.30
N ARG A 57 12.94 -9.49 1.59
CA ARG A 57 13.59 -10.71 2.05
C ARG A 57 15.05 -10.71 1.60
N ASN A 58 15.99 -10.95 2.50
CA ASN A 58 17.43 -11.00 2.19
C ASN A 58 17.92 -9.77 1.39
N GLY A 59 17.42 -8.56 1.73
CA GLY A 59 17.77 -7.32 1.03
C GLY A 59 17.04 -7.06 -0.29
N LYS A 60 16.31 -8.06 -0.84
CA LYS A 60 15.54 -7.94 -2.09
C LYS A 60 14.10 -7.53 -1.81
N VAL A 61 13.52 -6.78 -2.72
CA VAL A 61 12.08 -6.48 -2.71
C VAL A 61 11.36 -7.64 -3.38
N VAL A 62 10.61 -8.41 -2.61
CA VAL A 62 9.89 -9.60 -3.11
C VAL A 62 8.42 -9.35 -3.38
N LEU A 63 7.85 -8.27 -2.86
CA LEU A 63 6.51 -7.78 -3.18
C LEU A 63 6.54 -6.25 -3.12
N ASN A 64 6.06 -5.58 -4.18
CA ASN A 64 5.96 -4.13 -4.24
C ASN A 64 4.72 -3.77 -5.07
N ARG A 65 3.57 -3.71 -4.42
CA ARG A 65 2.29 -3.53 -5.11
C ARG A 65 1.39 -2.55 -4.39
N ALA A 66 0.53 -1.91 -5.16
CA ALA A 66 -0.51 -1.03 -4.66
C ALA A 66 -1.85 -1.38 -5.33
N ILE A 67 -2.96 -1.14 -4.63
CA ILE A 67 -4.31 -1.37 -5.14
C ILE A 67 -5.25 -0.27 -4.67
N GLY A 68 -6.12 0.20 -5.55
CA GLY A 68 -7.18 1.15 -5.25
C GLY A 68 -6.90 2.54 -5.77
N HIS A 69 -7.50 3.53 -5.12
CA HIS A 69 -7.45 4.93 -5.53
C HIS A 69 -6.82 5.78 -4.43
N GLY A 70 -5.79 6.52 -4.78
CA GLY A 70 -5.16 7.50 -3.90
C GLY A 70 -5.98 8.77 -3.72
N TRP A 71 -6.98 8.99 -4.59
CA TRP A 71 -7.89 10.13 -4.56
C TRP A 71 -9.25 9.78 -5.19
N GLY A 72 -10.32 10.44 -4.72
CA GLY A 72 -11.65 10.45 -5.35
C GLY A 72 -12.49 9.19 -5.12
N ASN A 73 -12.11 8.32 -4.20
CA ASN A 73 -12.88 7.11 -3.83
C ASN A 73 -12.97 6.91 -2.32
N GLY A 74 -12.94 8.00 -1.55
CA GLY A 74 -13.23 7.95 -0.12
C GLY A 74 -14.73 7.74 0.14
N PRO A 75 -15.12 7.40 1.38
CA PRO A 75 -16.52 7.16 1.73
C PRO A 75 -17.41 8.41 1.57
N ASP A 76 -16.82 9.60 1.64
CA ASP A 76 -17.51 10.89 1.52
C ASP A 76 -17.39 11.51 0.12
N ASP A 77 -16.62 10.90 -0.78
CA ASP A 77 -16.47 11.40 -2.15
C ASP A 77 -17.74 11.18 -2.97
N ALA A 78 -18.00 12.10 -3.90
CA ALA A 78 -19.11 11.95 -4.83
C ALA A 78 -18.92 10.73 -5.74
N PRO A 79 -19.96 9.99 -6.12
CA PRO A 79 -19.83 8.80 -6.98
C PRO A 79 -19.17 9.08 -8.33
N ASP A 80 -19.34 10.31 -8.84
CA ASP A 80 -18.79 10.81 -10.11
C ASP A 80 -17.47 11.59 -9.93
N ALA A 81 -16.90 11.62 -8.72
CA ALA A 81 -15.61 12.24 -8.49
C ALA A 81 -14.52 11.62 -9.38
N GLU A 82 -13.63 12.45 -9.88
CA GLU A 82 -12.43 11.98 -10.58
C GLU A 82 -11.61 11.06 -9.67
N LYS A 83 -11.29 9.86 -10.14
CA LYS A 83 -10.52 8.87 -9.38
C LYS A 83 -9.10 8.76 -9.92
N ILE A 84 -8.14 8.87 -9.01
CA ILE A 84 -6.71 8.71 -9.33
C ILE A 84 -6.23 7.41 -8.70
N ASN A 85 -5.75 6.48 -9.54
CA ASN A 85 -5.21 5.21 -9.05
C ASN A 85 -4.00 5.45 -8.15
N VAL A 86 -3.90 4.66 -7.09
CA VAL A 86 -2.69 4.58 -6.29
C VAL A 86 -1.58 3.87 -7.07
N THR A 87 -0.34 4.29 -6.83
CA THR A 87 0.85 3.60 -7.34
C THR A 87 1.76 3.19 -6.20
N THR A 88 2.76 2.35 -6.49
CA THR A 88 3.82 1.98 -5.54
C THR A 88 4.68 3.16 -5.09
N GLN A 89 4.55 4.33 -5.75
CA GLN A 89 5.24 5.58 -5.41
C GLN A 89 4.34 6.62 -4.74
N THR A 90 3.05 6.36 -4.63
CA THR A 90 2.11 7.28 -3.98
C THR A 90 2.46 7.45 -2.51
N PRO A 91 2.67 8.68 -2.01
CA PRO A 91 2.94 8.90 -0.59
C PRO A 91 1.70 8.64 0.26
N PHE A 92 1.91 7.97 1.39
CA PHE A 92 0.88 7.71 2.40
C PHE A 92 1.22 8.41 3.71
N CYS A 93 0.21 8.94 4.38
CA CYS A 93 0.34 9.39 5.75
C CYS A 93 0.39 8.17 6.68
N VAL A 94 1.54 7.96 7.33
CA VAL A 94 1.77 6.79 8.20
C VAL A 94 1.55 7.08 9.69
N TYR A 95 1.10 8.31 10.02
CA TYR A 95 0.81 8.73 11.39
C TYR A 95 1.93 8.34 12.38
N SER A 96 1.57 7.68 13.49
CA SER A 96 2.53 7.31 14.54
C SER A 96 3.58 6.27 14.12
N ALA A 97 3.42 5.55 13.01
CA ALA A 97 4.48 4.70 12.47
C ALA A 97 5.74 5.50 12.09
N ALA A 98 5.59 6.81 11.80
CA ALA A 98 6.71 7.71 11.57
C ALA A 98 7.65 7.84 12.79
N LYS A 99 7.18 7.56 14.01
CA LYS A 99 8.02 7.59 15.23
C LYS A 99 9.18 6.60 15.15
N ALA A 100 8.96 5.41 14.58
CA ALA A 100 10.03 4.42 14.39
C ALA A 100 11.12 4.93 13.46
N ILE A 101 10.75 5.63 12.40
CA ILE A 101 11.69 6.25 11.45
C ILE A 101 12.48 7.36 12.15
N THR A 102 11.81 8.25 12.87
CA THR A 102 12.45 9.33 13.63
C THR A 102 13.44 8.77 14.65
N THR A 103 13.06 7.75 15.41
CA THR A 103 13.91 7.08 16.37
C THR A 103 15.15 6.49 15.70
N THR A 104 15.01 5.85 14.57
CA THR A 104 16.12 5.30 13.79
C THR A 104 17.10 6.42 13.39
N VAL A 105 16.61 7.55 12.89
CA VAL A 105 17.44 8.71 12.52
C VAL A 105 18.20 9.24 13.74
N VAL A 106 17.57 9.36 14.91
CA VAL A 106 18.22 9.80 16.15
C VAL A 106 19.34 8.85 16.54
N HIS A 107 19.10 7.53 16.51
CA HIS A 107 20.15 6.55 16.81
C HIS A 107 21.33 6.61 15.82
N MET A 108 21.06 6.82 14.54
CA MET A 108 22.12 7.03 13.53
C MET A 108 22.97 8.27 13.82
N LEU A 109 22.36 9.35 14.32
CA LEU A 109 23.08 10.56 14.69
C LEU A 109 23.95 10.34 15.95
N VAL A 110 23.43 9.61 16.95
CA VAL A 110 24.19 9.20 18.14
C VAL A 110 25.40 8.35 17.73
N GLU A 111 25.20 7.35 16.87
CA GLU A 111 26.30 6.49 16.38
C GLU A 111 27.38 7.29 15.64
N ARG A 112 26.99 8.37 14.95
CA ARG A 112 27.92 9.29 14.27
C ARG A 112 28.54 10.35 15.20
N GLY A 113 28.22 10.35 16.47
CA GLY A 113 28.82 11.26 17.48
C GLY A 113 28.25 12.69 17.42
N HIS A 114 27.03 12.88 16.95
CA HIS A 114 26.38 14.20 16.95
C HIS A 114 25.73 14.58 18.28
N PHE A 115 25.54 13.63 19.20
CA PHE A 115 25.20 13.77 20.63
C PHE A 115 25.63 12.56 21.42
#